data_2c3f4b8ff3dcc93838dadc7cfb096b29
#
_entry.id   2c3f4b8ff3dcc93838dadc7cfb096b29
#
_cell.length_a   1.000
_cell.length_b   1.000
_cell.length_c   1.000
_cell.angle_alpha   90.00
_cell.angle_beta   90.00
_cell.angle_gamma   90.00
#
_symmetry.space_group_name_H-M   'P 1'
#
loop_
_entity.id
_entity.type
_entity.pdbx_description
1 polymer ?
#
loop_
_entity_poly.entity_id
_entity_poly.type
_entity_poly.pdbx_seq_one_letter_code
_entity_poly.pdbx_strand_id
1 'polypeptide(L)'
;MVKQQSKLNENPEIHSYELFKGRYVDTMPVLRAEGRMPMSISALMKRRLEVLGSKDKELIEAWWGDGHAMGAYDSSTGIAMFNDEIKVVPNAEPLLNVNRDSQLYRGALFMTEKKYDAMKGPIFSRKELRKAGQGKNMTRDQILEHPLWLAAAESDDLRGDYIDAQMQRLGNKKMMSVYTAGSYSAPTMRELMLGCGSGGWRSCLVAGPLGLEANLIGKKA
;
A
#
# COMPACT_ATOMS: atom_id res chain seq x y z
N MET A 1 9.13 -12.44 -13.98
CA MET A 1 9.23 -11.04 -13.55
C MET A 1 9.49 -10.18 -14.78
N VAL A 2 8.69 -9.17 -15.03
CA VAL A 2 8.88 -8.22 -16.13
C VAL A 2 9.21 -6.87 -15.50
N LYS A 3 10.43 -6.36 -15.77
CA LYS A 3 10.75 -4.95 -15.52
C LYS A 3 10.07 -4.14 -16.60
N GLN A 4 9.15 -3.27 -16.23
CA GLN A 4 8.55 -2.35 -17.16
C GLN A 4 9.21 -0.98 -16.95
N GLN A 5 9.86 -0.46 -17.99
CA GLN A 5 10.29 0.95 -18.03
C GLN A 5 9.05 1.83 -18.02
N SER A 6 8.51 2.07 -16.84
CA SER A 6 7.50 3.10 -16.65
C SER A 6 8.22 4.41 -16.39
N LYS A 7 7.68 5.53 -16.85
CA LYS A 7 8.24 6.86 -16.63
C LYS A 7 8.06 7.31 -15.16
N LEU A 8 8.69 6.59 -14.23
CA LEU A 8 8.62 6.88 -12.79
C LEU A 8 9.60 7.97 -12.35
N ASN A 9 10.55 8.36 -13.22
CA ASN A 9 11.60 9.32 -12.93
C ASN A 9 11.46 10.55 -13.82
N GLU A 10 11.73 11.74 -13.28
CA GLU A 10 11.74 13.00 -14.04
C GLU A 10 12.87 12.99 -15.07
N ASN A 11 14.05 12.53 -14.66
CA ASN A 11 15.18 12.29 -15.55
C ASN A 11 15.29 10.78 -15.83
N PRO A 12 15.17 10.32 -17.09
CA PRO A 12 15.27 8.92 -17.44
C PRO A 12 16.66 8.29 -17.18
N GLU A 13 17.70 9.11 -17.02
CA GLU A 13 19.05 8.66 -16.66
C GLU A 13 19.18 8.37 -15.16
N ILE A 14 18.32 8.93 -14.33
CA ILE A 14 18.31 8.75 -12.88
C ILE A 14 17.26 7.70 -12.50
N HIS A 15 17.65 6.45 -12.41
CA HIS A 15 16.77 5.34 -12.02
C HIS A 15 16.51 5.29 -10.51
N SER A 16 16.00 6.40 -9.93
CA SER A 16 15.65 6.45 -8.50
C SER A 16 14.49 5.53 -8.15
N TYR A 17 13.50 5.43 -9.04
CA TYR A 17 12.32 4.59 -8.87
C TYR A 17 12.23 3.58 -9.99
N GLU A 18 11.89 2.34 -9.63
CA GLU A 18 11.70 1.25 -10.60
C GLU A 18 10.50 0.39 -10.21
N LEU A 19 9.72 -0.03 -11.20
CA LEU A 19 8.54 -0.86 -11.00
C LEU A 19 8.89 -2.33 -11.17
N PHE A 20 8.58 -3.12 -10.16
CA PHE A 20 8.74 -4.56 -10.12
C PHE A 20 7.35 -5.22 -10.18
N LYS A 21 7.10 -5.98 -11.24
CA LYS A 21 5.84 -6.72 -11.45
C LYS A 21 6.03 -8.21 -11.26
N GLY A 22 5.12 -8.84 -10.57
CA GLY A 22 5.10 -10.28 -10.30
C GLY A 22 4.51 -10.56 -8.93
N ARG A 23 4.51 -11.81 -8.49
CA ARG A 23 4.03 -12.12 -7.13
C ARG A 23 4.92 -11.43 -6.10
N TYR A 24 4.32 -10.91 -5.03
CA TYR A 24 5.05 -10.17 -3.99
C TYR A 24 6.26 -10.97 -3.45
N VAL A 25 6.06 -12.28 -3.20
CA VAL A 25 7.10 -13.19 -2.72
C VAL A 25 8.26 -13.40 -3.70
N ASP A 26 8.05 -13.14 -4.99
CA ASP A 26 9.08 -13.26 -6.03
C ASP A 26 9.78 -11.91 -6.29
N THR A 27 9.04 -10.83 -6.17
CA THR A 27 9.54 -9.49 -6.52
C THR A 27 10.34 -8.86 -5.38
N MET A 28 9.94 -9.08 -4.13
CA MET A 28 10.64 -8.50 -2.98
C MET A 28 12.13 -8.90 -2.89
N PRO A 29 12.51 -10.20 -3.00
CA PRO A 29 13.91 -10.58 -2.98
C PRO A 29 14.73 -9.94 -4.10
N VAL A 30 14.17 -9.81 -5.31
CA VAL A 30 14.86 -9.20 -6.45
C VAL A 30 15.06 -7.71 -6.23
N LEU A 31 14.02 -7.00 -5.81
CA LEU A 31 14.09 -5.58 -5.48
C LEU A 31 15.17 -5.30 -4.43
N ARG A 32 15.23 -6.13 -3.38
CA ARG A 32 16.23 -6.03 -2.31
C ARG A 32 17.64 -6.35 -2.80
N ALA A 33 17.79 -7.36 -3.65
CA ALA A 33 19.09 -7.72 -4.24
C ALA A 33 19.68 -6.62 -5.14
N GLU A 34 18.84 -5.75 -5.70
CA GLU A 34 19.27 -4.56 -6.46
C GLU A 34 19.60 -3.35 -5.54
N GLY A 35 19.66 -3.53 -4.23
CA GLY A 35 19.94 -2.46 -3.26
C GLY A 35 18.81 -1.44 -3.16
N ARG A 36 17.60 -1.82 -3.50
CA ARG A 36 16.42 -0.94 -3.42
C ARG A 36 15.58 -1.25 -2.19
N MET A 37 14.83 -0.25 -1.76
CA MET A 37 13.83 -0.38 -0.71
C MET A 37 12.42 -0.24 -1.31
N PRO A 38 11.46 -1.10 -0.95
CA PRO A 38 10.07 -0.90 -1.33
C PRO A 38 9.53 0.33 -0.61
N MET A 39 8.65 1.06 -1.28
CA MET A 39 8.04 2.26 -0.70
C MET A 39 6.95 1.89 0.32
N SER A 40 6.89 2.63 1.43
CA SER A 40 5.74 2.59 2.35
C SER A 40 4.54 3.34 1.76
N ILE A 41 3.36 3.18 2.36
CA ILE A 41 2.16 3.95 1.97
C ILE A 41 2.42 5.45 2.05
N SER A 42 3.02 5.93 3.15
CA SER A 42 3.33 7.35 3.31
C SER A 42 4.33 7.85 2.25
N ALA A 43 5.33 7.05 1.91
CA ALA A 43 6.29 7.39 0.84
C ALA A 43 5.61 7.44 -0.54
N LEU A 44 4.69 6.51 -0.83
CA LEU A 44 3.89 6.54 -2.06
C LEU A 44 3.00 7.78 -2.14
N MET A 45 2.33 8.15 -1.04
CA MET A 45 1.52 9.37 -0.96
C MET A 45 2.36 10.62 -1.22
N LYS A 46 3.48 10.77 -0.52
CA LYS A 46 4.42 11.90 -0.71
C LYS A 46 4.85 12.03 -2.16
N ARG A 47 5.32 10.93 -2.76
CA ARG A 47 5.79 10.96 -4.15
C ARG A 47 4.67 11.30 -5.14
N ARG A 48 3.48 10.79 -4.94
CA ARG A 48 2.31 11.15 -5.76
C ARG A 48 2.00 12.63 -5.69
N LEU A 49 2.03 13.24 -4.49
CA LEU A 49 1.83 14.68 -4.32
C LEU A 49 2.94 15.50 -5.00
N GLU A 50 4.20 15.10 -4.82
CA GLU A 50 5.34 15.77 -5.47
C GLU A 50 5.16 15.83 -7.00
N VAL A 51 4.82 14.70 -7.64
CA VAL A 51 4.69 14.65 -9.09
C VAL A 51 3.49 15.42 -9.63
N LEU A 52 2.48 15.74 -8.83
CA LEU A 52 1.37 16.59 -9.26
C LEU A 52 1.83 18.01 -9.62
N GLY A 53 2.91 18.49 -8.99
CA GLY A 53 3.55 19.76 -9.32
C GLY A 53 4.37 19.75 -10.62
N SER A 54 4.59 18.57 -11.22
CA SER A 54 5.35 18.43 -12.45
C SER A 54 4.55 18.91 -13.67
N LYS A 55 5.27 19.42 -14.69
CA LYS A 55 4.68 19.67 -16.04
C LYS A 55 4.65 18.42 -16.91
N ASP A 56 5.29 17.33 -16.46
CA ASP A 56 5.39 16.08 -17.20
C ASP A 56 4.13 15.23 -16.98
N LYS A 57 3.25 15.27 -17.97
CA LYS A 57 1.98 14.53 -17.95
C LYS A 57 2.16 13.01 -17.88
N GLU A 58 3.21 12.47 -18.52
CA GLU A 58 3.46 11.02 -18.52
C GLU A 58 3.96 10.56 -17.14
N LEU A 59 4.76 11.41 -16.46
CA LEU A 59 5.18 11.17 -15.10
C LEU A 59 3.97 11.15 -14.14
N ILE A 60 3.09 12.16 -14.26
CA ILE A 60 1.87 12.22 -13.46
C ILE A 60 1.00 10.99 -13.71
N GLU A 61 0.82 10.61 -14.99
CA GLU A 61 0.03 9.44 -15.35
C GLU A 61 0.64 8.15 -14.82
N ALA A 62 1.96 7.99 -14.87
CA ALA A 62 2.64 6.82 -14.31
C ALA A 62 2.40 6.64 -12.80
N TRP A 63 2.34 7.74 -12.05
CA TRP A 63 2.15 7.69 -10.60
C TRP A 63 0.69 7.69 -10.15
N TRP A 64 -0.21 8.30 -10.91
CA TRP A 64 -1.60 8.51 -10.56
C TRP A 64 -2.59 7.85 -11.51
N GLY A 65 -2.14 7.48 -12.68
CA GLY A 65 -3.00 7.00 -13.75
C GLY A 65 -3.45 5.56 -13.59
N ASP A 66 -4.39 5.20 -14.45
CA ASP A 66 -5.00 3.88 -14.54
C ASP A 66 -4.14 2.87 -15.32
N GLY A 67 -2.90 3.23 -15.64
CA GLY A 67 -1.98 2.46 -16.50
C GLY A 67 -1.60 1.07 -15.98
N HIS A 68 -1.98 0.75 -14.75
CA HIS A 68 -1.88 -0.59 -14.19
C HIS A 68 -3.29 -1.16 -14.00
N ALA A 69 -3.50 -2.41 -14.29
CA ALA A 69 -4.81 -3.09 -14.32
C ALA A 69 -5.70 -2.89 -13.07
N MET A 70 -5.14 -2.35 -11.99
CA MET A 70 -5.86 -1.98 -10.76
C MET A 70 -5.50 -0.59 -10.22
N GLY A 71 -4.61 0.16 -10.86
CA GLY A 71 -4.18 1.49 -10.38
C GLY A 71 -3.63 1.48 -8.94
N ALA A 72 -3.12 0.34 -8.50
CA ALA A 72 -2.65 0.14 -7.13
C ALA A 72 -1.16 -0.17 -7.12
N TYR A 73 -0.46 0.40 -6.13
CA TYR A 73 0.91 0.04 -5.80
C TYR A 73 0.95 -0.70 -4.47
N ASP A 74 1.65 -1.81 -4.45
CA ASP A 74 1.97 -2.57 -3.27
C ASP A 74 3.07 -1.86 -2.47
N SER A 75 3.08 -2.03 -1.16
CA SER A 75 3.98 -1.29 -0.28
C SER A 75 4.68 -2.18 0.73
N SER A 76 5.68 -1.63 1.41
CA SER A 76 6.30 -2.22 2.59
C SER A 76 5.48 -2.04 3.87
N THR A 77 4.38 -1.29 3.83
CA THR A 77 3.48 -1.17 4.98
C THR A 77 2.68 -2.46 5.15
N GLY A 78 2.80 -3.08 6.32
CA GLY A 78 2.12 -4.33 6.65
C GLY A 78 0.86 -4.13 7.47
N ILE A 79 -0.11 -5.01 7.25
CA ILE A 79 -1.24 -5.23 8.15
C ILE A 79 -1.05 -6.58 8.81
N ALA A 80 -0.68 -6.57 10.10
CA ALA A 80 -0.59 -7.78 10.91
C ALA A 80 -1.93 -8.02 11.60
N MET A 81 -2.41 -9.26 11.53
CA MET A 81 -3.74 -9.67 12.00
C MET A 81 -3.61 -10.89 12.90
N PHE A 82 -4.23 -10.83 14.07
CA PHE A 82 -4.35 -11.96 14.97
C PHE A 82 -5.64 -11.84 15.79
N ASN A 83 -6.43 -12.92 15.86
CA ASN A 83 -7.77 -12.89 16.45
C ASN A 83 -8.60 -11.75 15.84
N ASP A 84 -9.07 -10.80 16.64
CA ASP A 84 -9.84 -9.64 16.20
C ASP A 84 -9.00 -8.35 16.14
N GLU A 85 -7.69 -8.44 16.36
CA GLU A 85 -6.78 -7.31 16.32
C GLU A 85 -6.13 -7.13 14.95
N ILE A 86 -5.93 -5.88 14.60
CA ILE A 86 -5.24 -5.44 13.37
C ILE A 86 -4.20 -4.41 13.77
N LYS A 87 -2.93 -4.66 13.44
CA LYS A 87 -1.82 -3.70 13.59
C LYS A 87 -1.39 -3.18 12.23
N VAL A 88 -1.17 -1.87 12.11
CA VAL A 88 -0.54 -1.28 10.93
C VAL A 88 0.93 -1.06 11.23
N VAL A 89 1.80 -1.62 10.40
CA VAL A 89 3.25 -1.60 10.62
C VAL A 89 3.94 -0.99 9.40
N PRO A 90 4.34 0.29 9.46
CA PRO A 90 5.15 0.89 8.40
C PRO A 90 6.48 0.14 8.24
N ASN A 91 6.91 -0.07 6.99
CA ASN A 91 8.16 -0.79 6.68
C ASN A 91 8.29 -2.13 7.45
N ALA A 92 7.25 -2.95 7.37
CA ALA A 92 7.15 -4.19 8.10
C ALA A 92 8.30 -5.16 7.76
N GLU A 93 9.20 -5.38 8.73
CA GLU A 93 10.38 -6.24 8.55
C GLU A 93 10.03 -7.64 8.01
N PRO A 94 8.95 -8.31 8.46
CA PRO A 94 8.57 -9.60 7.89
C PRO A 94 8.25 -9.54 6.39
N LEU A 95 7.67 -8.44 5.89
CA LEU A 95 7.40 -8.26 4.46
C LEU A 95 8.68 -8.00 3.67
N LEU A 96 9.66 -7.32 4.25
CA LEU A 96 10.96 -7.06 3.60
C LEU A 96 11.79 -8.33 3.40
N ASN A 97 11.52 -9.36 4.19
CA ASN A 97 12.24 -10.64 4.19
C ASN A 97 11.44 -11.79 3.56
N VAL A 98 10.25 -11.49 3.00
CA VAL A 98 9.42 -12.51 2.36
C VAL A 98 10.08 -13.01 1.07
N ASN A 99 9.94 -14.32 0.81
CA ASN A 99 10.44 -15.00 -0.37
C ASN A 99 9.56 -16.19 -0.74
N ARG A 100 9.94 -16.97 -1.75
CA ARG A 100 9.18 -18.14 -2.23
C ARG A 100 8.97 -19.23 -1.19
N ASP A 101 9.89 -19.35 -0.23
CA ASP A 101 9.85 -20.36 0.82
C ASP A 101 9.03 -19.92 2.03
N SER A 102 8.55 -18.67 2.01
CA SER A 102 7.73 -18.11 3.08
C SER A 102 6.39 -18.85 3.17
N GLN A 103 6.03 -19.25 4.39
CA GLN A 103 4.76 -19.92 4.64
C GLN A 103 3.61 -18.92 4.52
N LEU A 104 2.75 -19.13 3.51
CA LEU A 104 1.56 -18.33 3.29
C LEU A 104 0.30 -19.11 3.68
N TYR A 105 -0.58 -18.45 4.43
CA TYR A 105 -1.91 -18.95 4.72
C TYR A 105 -2.96 -18.01 4.10
N ARG A 106 -3.68 -18.51 3.11
CA ARG A 106 -4.66 -17.71 2.33
C ARG A 106 -4.06 -16.39 1.79
N GLY A 107 -2.82 -16.45 1.31
CA GLY A 107 -2.08 -15.30 0.78
C GLY A 107 -1.54 -14.33 1.84
N ALA A 108 -1.62 -14.63 3.11
CA ALA A 108 -0.98 -13.88 4.19
C ALA A 108 0.24 -14.62 4.71
N LEU A 109 1.31 -13.88 5.05
CA LEU A 109 2.50 -14.43 5.67
C LEU A 109 2.16 -14.94 7.07
N PHE A 110 2.40 -16.22 7.33
CA PHE A 110 2.28 -16.80 8.65
C PHE A 110 3.44 -16.33 9.56
N MET A 111 3.14 -16.04 10.82
CA MET A 111 4.15 -15.66 11.79
C MET A 111 3.84 -16.26 13.18
N THR A 112 4.81 -16.25 14.07
CA THR A 112 4.59 -16.63 15.45
C THR A 112 3.97 -15.50 16.26
N GLU A 113 3.25 -15.83 17.35
CA GLU A 113 2.70 -14.82 18.28
C GLU A 113 3.80 -13.90 18.81
N LYS A 114 4.95 -14.44 19.16
CA LYS A 114 6.12 -13.65 19.60
C LYS A 114 6.54 -12.58 18.58
N LYS A 115 6.51 -12.91 17.28
CA LYS A 115 6.78 -11.92 16.21
C LYS A 115 5.66 -10.90 16.11
N TYR A 116 4.41 -11.32 16.22
CA TYR A 116 3.26 -10.42 16.22
C TYR A 116 3.32 -9.43 17.38
N ASP A 117 3.61 -9.91 18.60
CA ASP A 117 3.69 -9.08 19.80
C ASP A 117 4.84 -8.06 19.74
N ALA A 118 5.97 -8.48 19.17
CA ALA A 118 7.15 -7.60 19.02
C ALA A 118 6.92 -6.45 18.02
N MET A 119 5.92 -6.52 17.15
CA MET A 119 5.64 -5.46 16.18
C MET A 119 5.03 -4.25 16.85
N LYS A 120 5.62 -3.09 16.55
CA LYS A 120 5.11 -1.80 16.99
C LYS A 120 4.20 -1.21 15.91
N GLY A 121 3.10 -0.64 16.34
CA GLY A 121 2.14 0.03 15.47
C GLY A 121 0.81 0.22 16.18
N PRO A 122 -0.04 1.12 15.69
CA PRO A 122 -1.39 1.28 16.22
C PRO A 122 -2.20 -0.01 16.05
N ILE A 123 -3.00 -0.34 17.06
CA ILE A 123 -3.83 -1.53 17.12
C ILE A 123 -5.29 -1.11 17.02
N PHE A 124 -6.04 -1.79 16.18
CA PHE A 124 -7.47 -1.59 15.98
C PHE A 124 -8.21 -2.91 16.08
N SER A 125 -9.40 -2.89 16.66
CA SER A 125 -10.29 -4.03 16.57
C SER A 125 -11.04 -4.02 15.21
N ARG A 126 -11.44 -5.20 14.74
CA ARG A 126 -12.30 -5.29 13.55
C ARG A 126 -13.63 -4.57 13.72
N LYS A 127 -14.17 -4.57 14.95
CA LYS A 127 -15.42 -3.87 15.26
C LYS A 127 -15.26 -2.37 15.04
N GLU A 128 -14.14 -1.78 15.46
CA GLU A 128 -13.82 -0.36 15.22
C GLU A 128 -13.71 -0.06 13.73
N LEU A 129 -12.99 -0.88 12.95
CA LEU A 129 -12.85 -0.66 11.51
C LEU A 129 -14.17 -0.80 10.76
N ARG A 130 -15.02 -1.76 11.12
CA ARG A 130 -16.37 -1.88 10.55
C ARG A 130 -17.23 -0.67 10.88
N LYS A 131 -17.16 -0.17 12.11
CA LYS A 131 -17.87 1.03 12.55
C LYS A 131 -17.37 2.26 11.80
N ALA A 132 -16.07 2.37 11.57
CA ALA A 132 -15.45 3.44 10.81
C ALA A 132 -15.76 3.40 9.29
N GLY A 133 -16.41 2.35 8.79
CA GLY A 133 -16.87 2.29 7.40
C GLY A 133 -16.04 1.40 6.48
N GLN A 134 -15.33 0.41 7.01
CA GLN A 134 -14.60 -0.56 6.20
C GLN A 134 -15.45 -1.12 5.06
N GLY A 135 -14.91 -1.09 3.84
CA GLY A 135 -15.57 -1.59 2.63
C GLY A 135 -16.68 -0.70 2.08
N LYS A 136 -16.90 0.49 2.63
CA LYS A 136 -17.92 1.45 2.18
C LYS A 136 -17.28 2.64 1.49
N ASN A 137 -18.01 3.25 0.56
CA ASN A 137 -17.63 4.56 0.01
C ASN A 137 -17.76 5.62 1.09
N MET A 138 -16.69 6.36 1.32
CA MET A 138 -16.60 7.35 2.40
C MET A 138 -16.47 8.76 1.84
N THR A 139 -16.99 9.73 2.59
CA THR A 139 -16.73 11.15 2.35
C THR A 139 -15.29 11.49 2.79
N ARG A 140 -14.82 12.69 2.40
CA ARG A 140 -13.52 13.22 2.83
C ARG A 140 -13.34 13.13 4.35
N ASP A 141 -14.27 13.68 5.11
CA ASP A 141 -14.17 13.73 6.58
C ASP A 141 -14.15 12.34 7.20
N GLN A 142 -14.98 11.42 6.69
CA GLN A 142 -14.96 10.02 7.13
C GLN A 142 -13.63 9.34 6.88
N ILE A 143 -12.94 9.65 5.76
CA ILE A 143 -11.62 9.10 5.45
C ILE A 143 -10.56 9.73 6.36
N LEU A 144 -10.62 11.04 6.59
CA LEU A 144 -9.70 11.75 7.49
C LEU A 144 -9.75 11.20 8.92
N GLU A 145 -10.91 10.77 9.38
CA GLU A 145 -11.10 10.18 10.72
C GLU A 145 -10.87 8.66 10.75
N HIS A 146 -10.66 8.02 9.58
CA HIS A 146 -10.56 6.56 9.53
C HIS A 146 -9.22 6.06 10.09
N PRO A 147 -9.24 5.17 11.11
CA PRO A 147 -8.04 4.77 11.85
C PRO A 147 -6.90 4.21 10.97
N LEU A 148 -7.22 3.43 9.94
CA LEU A 148 -6.20 2.87 9.07
C LEU A 148 -5.56 3.91 8.13
N TRP A 149 -6.30 4.94 7.72
CA TRP A 149 -5.74 6.05 6.97
C TRP A 149 -4.81 6.90 7.84
N LEU A 150 -5.18 7.13 9.11
CA LEU A 150 -4.33 7.78 10.10
C LEU A 150 -3.00 7.04 10.27
N ALA A 151 -3.08 5.74 10.48
CA ALA A 151 -1.91 4.89 10.69
C ALA A 151 -1.01 4.75 9.46
N ALA A 152 -1.59 4.68 8.26
CA ALA A 152 -0.84 4.46 7.02
C ALA A 152 -0.15 5.73 6.49
N ALA A 153 -0.74 6.90 6.71
CA ALA A 153 -0.20 8.17 6.23
C ALA A 153 0.94 8.72 7.13
N GLU A 154 1.03 8.29 8.37
CA GLU A 154 2.03 8.71 9.38
C GLU A 154 1.93 10.20 9.80
N SER A 155 1.16 11.03 9.10
CA SER A 155 0.88 12.43 9.50
C SER A 155 -0.48 12.89 8.98
N ASP A 156 -1.09 13.83 9.72
CA ASP A 156 -2.40 14.39 9.38
C ASP A 156 -2.34 15.26 8.13
N ASP A 157 -1.29 16.08 7.99
CA ASP A 157 -1.10 16.95 6.84
C ASP A 157 -0.95 16.13 5.55
N LEU A 158 -0.06 15.14 5.55
CA LEU A 158 0.13 14.26 4.40
C LEU A 158 -1.17 13.57 4.00
N ARG A 159 -1.94 13.09 4.98
CA ARG A 159 -3.22 12.45 4.74
C ARG A 159 -4.22 13.41 4.13
N GLY A 160 -4.35 14.62 4.69
CA GLY A 160 -5.24 15.65 4.19
C GLY A 160 -4.94 16.02 2.74
N ASP A 161 -3.70 16.38 2.46
CA ASP A 161 -3.25 16.77 1.13
C ASP A 161 -3.45 15.66 0.10
N TYR A 162 -3.12 14.42 0.47
CA TYR A 162 -3.29 13.27 -0.42
C TYR A 162 -4.76 12.99 -0.74
N ILE A 163 -5.64 13.03 0.27
CA ILE A 163 -7.08 12.79 0.08
C ILE A 163 -7.70 13.89 -0.78
N ASP A 164 -7.33 15.15 -0.55
CA ASP A 164 -7.83 16.28 -1.33
C ASP A 164 -7.39 16.19 -2.79
N ALA A 165 -6.12 15.93 -3.04
CA ALA A 165 -5.59 15.73 -4.40
C ALA A 165 -6.30 14.57 -5.11
N GLN A 166 -6.52 13.47 -4.41
CA GLN A 166 -7.19 12.30 -4.96
C GLN A 166 -8.66 12.58 -5.27
N MET A 167 -9.39 13.24 -4.38
CA MET A 167 -10.80 13.60 -4.60
C MET A 167 -10.96 14.58 -5.75
N GLN A 168 -10.04 15.54 -5.87
CA GLN A 168 -10.01 16.46 -7.01
C GLN A 168 -9.86 15.71 -8.33
N ARG A 169 -8.92 14.76 -8.43
CA ARG A 169 -8.72 13.91 -9.62
C ARG A 169 -9.94 13.06 -9.95
N LEU A 170 -10.64 12.58 -8.96
CA LEU A 170 -11.87 11.78 -9.12
C LEU A 170 -13.14 12.63 -9.32
N GLY A 171 -13.03 13.95 -9.43
CA GLY A 171 -14.17 14.87 -9.54
C GLY A 171 -15.02 14.91 -8.28
N ASN A 172 -14.40 15.04 -7.11
CA ASN A 172 -15.05 15.11 -5.79
C ASN A 172 -16.00 13.94 -5.49
N LYS A 173 -15.73 12.76 -6.05
CA LYS A 173 -16.51 11.56 -5.77
C LYS A 173 -16.10 10.95 -4.44
N LYS A 174 -17.03 10.21 -3.83
CA LYS A 174 -16.73 9.43 -2.64
C LYS A 174 -15.64 8.41 -2.92
N MET A 175 -14.69 8.29 -2.03
CA MET A 175 -13.62 7.31 -2.08
C MET A 175 -14.02 6.03 -1.36
N MET A 176 -13.55 4.89 -1.85
CA MET A 176 -13.64 3.66 -1.07
C MET A 176 -12.69 3.69 0.12
N SER A 177 -13.17 3.17 1.21
CA SER A 177 -12.41 2.96 2.42
C SER A 177 -11.45 1.76 2.31
N VAL A 178 -10.90 1.38 3.43
CA VAL A 178 -9.99 0.26 3.56
C VAL A 178 -10.71 -1.07 3.41
N TYR A 179 -10.08 -1.98 2.69
CA TYR A 179 -10.49 -3.37 2.60
C TYR A 179 -9.48 -4.27 3.30
N THR A 180 -9.84 -4.83 4.45
CA THR A 180 -9.03 -5.82 5.15
C THR A 180 -9.59 -7.21 4.95
N ALA A 181 -8.70 -8.19 4.76
CA ALA A 181 -9.10 -9.58 4.64
C ALA A 181 -9.62 -10.16 5.98
N GLY A 182 -10.27 -11.31 5.89
CA GLY A 182 -10.96 -12.03 6.97
C GLY A 182 -10.24 -12.20 8.32
N SER A 183 -10.86 -12.90 9.30
CA SER A 183 -10.24 -13.21 10.58
C SER A 183 -9.24 -14.36 10.46
N TYR A 184 -8.18 -14.28 11.22
CA TYR A 184 -7.17 -15.32 11.31
C TYR A 184 -7.04 -15.75 12.76
N SER A 185 -7.15 -17.05 13.00
CA SER A 185 -6.92 -17.67 14.30
C SER A 185 -5.43 -17.80 14.65
N ALA A 186 -4.57 -17.54 13.68
CA ALA A 186 -3.12 -17.51 13.85
C ALA A 186 -2.57 -16.16 13.36
N PRO A 187 -1.46 -15.66 13.93
CA PRO A 187 -0.84 -14.41 13.51
C PRO A 187 -0.42 -14.45 12.04
N THR A 188 -0.87 -13.47 11.29
CA THR A 188 -0.59 -13.34 9.85
C THR A 188 -0.32 -11.90 9.47
N MET A 189 0.37 -11.68 8.34
CA MET A 189 0.60 -10.34 7.78
C MET A 189 0.30 -10.32 6.28
N ARG A 190 -0.26 -9.21 5.82
CA ARG A 190 -0.41 -8.84 4.42
C ARG A 190 0.24 -7.49 4.16
N GLU A 191 0.63 -7.22 2.93
CA GLU A 191 0.97 -5.86 2.54
C GLU A 191 -0.29 -4.99 2.50
N LEU A 192 -0.07 -3.68 2.61
CA LEU A 192 -1.07 -2.66 2.35
C LEU A 192 -0.79 -2.03 0.99
N MET A 193 -1.80 -2.01 0.13
CA MET A 193 -1.74 -1.43 -1.21
C MET A 193 -2.39 -0.05 -1.20
N LEU A 194 -1.83 0.87 -1.97
CA LEU A 194 -2.42 2.19 -2.22
C LEU A 194 -3.00 2.24 -3.63
N GLY A 195 -4.33 2.13 -3.74
CA GLY A 195 -5.04 2.21 -5.01
C GLY A 195 -5.32 3.63 -5.47
N CYS A 196 -5.48 3.83 -6.79
CA CYS A 196 -5.89 5.10 -7.38
C CYS A 196 -6.72 4.94 -8.67
N GLY A 197 -7.24 3.76 -8.96
CA GLY A 197 -7.90 3.45 -10.23
C GLY A 197 -9.28 4.06 -10.44
N SER A 198 -9.67 4.22 -11.69
CA SER A 198 -10.99 4.70 -12.14
C SER A 198 -12.06 3.61 -12.15
N GLY A 199 -11.67 2.35 -12.07
CA GLY A 199 -12.56 1.20 -12.01
C GLY A 199 -13.33 1.08 -10.69
N GLY A 200 -13.99 -0.03 -10.42
CA GLY A 200 -14.74 -0.28 -9.18
C GLY A 200 -13.92 -0.19 -7.88
N TRP A 201 -12.60 -0.14 -7.98
CA TRP A 201 -11.61 0.00 -6.90
C TRP A 201 -11.05 1.42 -6.82
N ARG A 202 -11.90 2.39 -6.57
CA ARG A 202 -11.48 3.80 -6.48
C ARG A 202 -10.75 4.04 -5.17
N SER A 203 -9.50 4.45 -5.26
CA SER A 203 -8.67 5.01 -4.18
C SER A 203 -8.91 4.41 -2.81
N CYS A 204 -8.35 3.25 -2.55
CA CYS A 204 -8.49 2.56 -1.28
C CYS A 204 -7.15 2.08 -0.74
N LEU A 205 -7.10 1.88 0.55
CA LEU A 205 -6.10 1.05 1.19
C LEU A 205 -6.62 -0.38 1.20
N VAL A 206 -5.91 -1.30 0.59
CA VAL A 206 -6.31 -2.71 0.48
C VAL A 206 -5.23 -3.61 1.06
N ALA A 207 -5.62 -4.56 1.91
CA ALA A 207 -4.72 -5.63 2.33
C ALA A 207 -4.56 -6.66 1.20
N GLY A 208 -3.42 -6.61 0.52
CA GLY A 208 -3.10 -7.45 -0.63
C GLY A 208 -2.64 -8.85 -0.26
N PRO A 209 -2.87 -9.87 -1.11
CA PRO A 209 -2.37 -11.23 -0.92
C PRO A 209 -0.97 -11.39 -1.52
N LEU A 210 0.03 -11.73 -0.71
CA LEU A 210 1.45 -11.87 -1.09
C LEU A 210 1.73 -12.91 -2.19
N GLY A 211 0.78 -13.80 -2.44
CA GLY A 211 0.89 -14.83 -3.48
C GLY A 211 0.35 -14.44 -4.85
N LEU A 212 -0.24 -13.27 -4.99
CA LEU A 212 -0.78 -12.74 -6.26
C LEU A 212 0.16 -11.72 -6.89
N GLU A 213 -0.17 -11.27 -8.10
CA GLU A 213 0.59 -10.24 -8.79
C GLU A 213 0.58 -8.93 -8.01
N ALA A 214 1.75 -8.37 -7.82
CA ALA A 214 2.05 -7.14 -7.12
C ALA A 214 2.72 -6.14 -8.06
N ASN A 215 2.55 -4.85 -7.76
CA ASN A 215 3.23 -3.73 -8.42
C ASN A 215 4.06 -2.97 -7.38
N LEU A 216 5.23 -3.50 -7.04
CA LEU A 216 6.14 -2.88 -6.09
C LEU A 216 6.98 -1.79 -6.73
N ILE A 217 7.03 -0.62 -6.12
CA ILE A 217 8.00 0.41 -6.49
C ILE A 217 9.20 0.31 -5.55
N GLY A 218 10.37 0.02 -6.13
CA GLY A 218 11.64 0.06 -5.45
C GLY A 218 12.30 1.43 -5.60
N LYS A 219 12.60 2.10 -4.47
CA LYS A 219 13.37 3.33 -4.41
C LYS A 219 14.84 3.00 -4.15
N LYS A 220 15.76 3.63 -4.89
CA LYS A 220 17.19 3.53 -4.63
C LYS A 220 17.50 4.26 -3.31
N ALA A 221 18.32 3.63 -2.48
CA ALA A 221 18.75 4.21 -1.21
C ALA A 221 19.60 5.47 -1.40
#